data_58c77bbc9eafa7f6aec5b550a4ede473
#
_entry.id   58c77bbc9eafa7f6aec5b550a4ede473
#
_cell.length_a   1.000
_cell.length_b   1.000
_cell.length_c   1.000
_cell.angle_alpha   90.00
_cell.angle_beta   90.00
_cell.angle_gamma   90.00
#
_symmetry.space_group_name_H-M   'P 1'
#
loop_
_entity.id
_entity.type
_entity.pdbx_description
1 polymer ?
#
loop_
_entity_poly.entity_id
_entity_poly.type
_entity_poly.pdbx_seq_one_letter_code
_entity_poly.pdbx_strand_id
1 'polypeptide(L)'
;QNEVVKEEKRMRYDNQPYGNILPEVKKNMFKNHPYRWTTIGSMKDLDAATLEEFQAFNKKFYTPNNAVLVVAGDFEKTKTKEWIQKYFGPIPRGEEVKKQTYTEDPITQTIKATYEDPNIQIPMIVASYRTPSMKTRDARVLDLISSYLSDGKSSKLYKKIVDDKKMALQIGAVGFSQEDYGMYILYGLPMAPNTTADILKEMDEEIVKIQTDLISEKDYQKLQNKFDNNYVNANSSVEGIAENLASYYLLYGDINLINTEIDIYHSITREEIREVAKKYLNPNQRLILDYIPTPKSQN
;
A
#
# COMPACT_ATOMS: atom_id res chain seq x y z
N GLN A 1 -1.98 16.89 22.88
CA GLN A 1 -2.11 15.89 21.78
C GLN A 1 -1.23 16.25 20.59
N ASN A 2 -1.12 17.54 20.17
CA ASN A 2 -0.28 17.92 19.03
C ASN A 2 1.20 17.49 19.21
N GLU A 3 1.81 17.78 20.38
CA GLU A 3 3.18 17.32 20.67
C GLU A 3 3.35 15.80 20.64
N VAL A 4 2.31 15.03 21.00
CA VAL A 4 2.33 13.57 20.91
C VAL A 4 2.41 13.12 19.45
N VAL A 5 1.65 13.75 18.56
CA VAL A 5 1.67 13.44 17.12
C VAL A 5 3.03 13.82 16.49
N LYS A 6 3.61 14.94 16.89
CA LYS A 6 4.95 15.35 16.47
C LYS A 6 6.03 14.34 16.90
N GLU A 7 5.92 13.85 18.15
CA GLU A 7 6.84 12.84 18.64
C GLU A 7 6.64 11.50 17.91
N GLU A 8 5.40 11.11 17.64
CA GLU A 8 5.11 9.92 16.81
C GLU A 8 5.73 10.04 15.42
N LYS A 9 5.64 11.23 14.80
CA LYS A 9 6.30 11.49 13.52
C LYS A 9 7.82 11.33 13.60
N ARG A 10 8.46 11.90 14.64
CA ARG A 10 9.91 11.72 14.85
C ARG A 10 10.26 10.25 15.01
N MET A 11 9.54 9.52 15.83
CA MET A 11 9.82 8.12 16.12
C MET A 11 9.61 7.20 14.91
N ARG A 12 8.55 7.43 14.12
CA ARG A 12 8.18 6.52 13.01
C ARG A 12 8.83 6.87 11.69
N TYR A 13 9.21 8.14 11.49
CA TYR A 13 9.73 8.64 10.22
C TYR A 13 11.13 9.24 10.36
N ASP A 14 11.28 10.31 11.15
CA ASP A 14 12.49 11.12 11.11
C ASP A 14 13.70 10.43 11.75
N ASN A 15 13.50 9.66 12.84
CA ASN A 15 14.55 8.95 13.57
C ASN A 15 14.62 7.44 13.24
N GLN A 16 13.62 6.91 12.52
CA GLN A 16 13.57 5.51 12.14
C GLN A 16 14.44 5.28 10.89
N PRO A 17 15.43 4.35 10.94
CA PRO A 17 16.12 3.91 9.73
C PRO A 17 15.13 3.52 8.63
N TYR A 18 15.32 4.06 7.43
CA TYR A 18 14.44 3.87 6.27
C TYR A 18 12.99 4.40 6.45
N GLY A 19 12.71 5.18 7.50
CA GLY A 19 11.37 5.68 7.82
C GLY A 19 10.77 6.60 6.75
N ASN A 20 11.59 7.29 6.00
CA ASN A 20 11.17 8.24 4.97
C ASN A 20 11.00 7.63 3.57
N ILE A 21 11.13 6.30 3.39
CA ILE A 21 10.95 5.66 2.08
C ILE A 21 9.53 5.92 1.53
N LEU A 22 8.49 5.57 2.28
CA LEU A 22 7.12 5.76 1.82
C LEU A 22 6.75 7.24 1.62
N PRO A 23 7.10 8.19 2.52
CA PRO A 23 6.97 9.63 2.27
C PRO A 23 7.62 10.09 0.96
N GLU A 24 8.87 9.70 0.70
CA GLU A 24 9.58 10.10 -0.52
C GLU A 24 9.03 9.44 -1.78
N VAL A 25 8.62 8.17 -1.71
CA VAL A 25 7.91 7.52 -2.82
C VAL A 25 6.62 8.28 -3.14
N LYS A 26 5.78 8.56 -2.15
CA LYS A 26 4.50 9.27 -2.34
C LYS A 26 4.70 10.66 -2.94
N LYS A 27 5.63 11.43 -2.42
CA LYS A 27 5.97 12.78 -2.88
C LYS A 27 6.40 12.82 -4.35
N ASN A 28 7.14 11.82 -4.80
CA ASN A 28 7.64 11.74 -6.17
C ASN A 28 6.64 11.09 -7.14
N MET A 29 5.78 10.19 -6.65
CA MET A 29 4.79 9.49 -7.46
C MET A 29 3.52 10.31 -7.73
N PHE A 30 3.16 11.23 -6.83
CA PHE A 30 1.97 12.06 -6.93
C PHE A 30 2.31 13.53 -6.94
N LYS A 31 1.74 14.29 -7.88
CA LYS A 31 1.94 15.74 -8.00
C LYS A 31 0.69 16.53 -7.60
N ASN A 32 -0.46 16.09 -8.05
CA ASN A 32 -1.74 16.78 -7.88
C ASN A 32 -2.60 16.12 -6.80
N HIS A 33 -2.51 14.79 -6.65
CA HIS A 33 -3.33 14.01 -5.74
C HIS A 33 -2.83 14.15 -4.28
N PRO A 34 -3.73 14.25 -3.29
CA PRO A 34 -3.38 14.27 -1.86
C PRO A 34 -2.57 13.07 -1.37
N TYR A 35 -2.53 11.96 -2.10
CA TYR A 35 -1.67 10.82 -1.79
C TYR A 35 -0.17 11.16 -1.77
N ARG A 36 0.22 12.34 -2.25
CA ARG A 36 1.59 12.85 -2.11
C ARG A 36 2.04 13.09 -0.67
N TRP A 37 1.07 13.23 0.24
CA TRP A 37 1.34 13.42 1.66
C TRP A 37 1.10 12.13 2.45
N THR A 38 1.75 12.04 3.60
CA THR A 38 1.46 11.01 4.59
C THR A 38 0.34 11.46 5.52
N THR A 39 -0.36 10.50 6.11
CA THR A 39 -1.47 10.78 7.04
C THR A 39 -1.02 11.49 8.32
N ILE A 40 0.25 11.30 8.73
CA ILE A 40 0.81 12.00 9.90
C ILE A 40 1.02 13.51 9.65
N GLY A 41 1.10 13.94 8.39
CA GLY A 41 1.35 15.32 8.02
C GLY A 41 2.82 15.77 8.11
N SER A 42 3.06 17.06 7.88
CA SER A 42 4.37 17.69 8.05
C SER A 42 4.50 18.36 9.42
N MET A 43 5.73 18.49 9.92
CA MET A 43 5.97 19.27 11.15
C MET A 43 5.44 20.69 11.04
N LYS A 44 5.60 21.32 9.87
CA LYS A 44 5.10 22.67 9.60
C LYS A 44 3.58 22.77 9.75
N ASP A 45 2.84 21.79 9.22
CA ASP A 45 1.36 21.77 9.31
C ASP A 45 0.92 21.49 10.76
N LEU A 46 1.61 20.58 11.45
CA LEU A 46 1.34 20.29 12.86
C LEU A 46 1.61 21.50 13.76
N ASP A 47 2.68 22.28 13.47
CA ASP A 47 2.98 23.51 14.22
C ASP A 47 1.95 24.61 13.96
N ALA A 48 1.41 24.69 12.76
CA ALA A 48 0.46 25.72 12.35
C ALA A 48 -0.98 25.41 12.76
N ALA A 49 -1.33 24.12 12.94
CA ALA A 49 -2.70 23.68 13.17
C ALA A 49 -3.26 24.20 14.51
N THR A 50 -4.45 24.80 14.46
CA THR A 50 -5.15 25.36 15.62
C THR A 50 -6.20 24.41 16.19
N LEU A 51 -6.63 24.65 17.42
CA LEU A 51 -7.70 23.87 18.04
C LEU A 51 -9.03 24.01 17.26
N GLU A 52 -9.31 25.21 16.77
CA GLU A 52 -10.49 25.51 15.98
C GLU A 52 -10.55 24.73 14.70
N GLU A 53 -9.42 24.57 14.02
CA GLU A 53 -9.30 23.75 12.79
C GLU A 53 -9.57 22.27 13.08
N PHE A 54 -9.01 21.71 14.17
CA PHE A 54 -9.32 20.36 14.61
C PHE A 54 -10.80 20.16 14.93
N GLN A 55 -11.41 21.11 15.65
CA GLN A 55 -12.83 21.05 15.98
C GLN A 55 -13.70 21.15 14.72
N ALA A 56 -13.35 22.02 13.78
CA ALA A 56 -14.06 22.18 12.51
C ALA A 56 -13.96 20.91 11.67
N PHE A 57 -12.77 20.28 11.59
CA PHE A 57 -12.56 19.03 10.92
C PHE A 57 -13.40 17.89 11.54
N ASN A 58 -13.37 17.76 12.87
CA ASN A 58 -14.17 16.76 13.58
C ASN A 58 -15.66 16.95 13.29
N LYS A 59 -16.18 18.18 13.45
CA LYS A 59 -17.59 18.51 13.21
C LYS A 59 -18.01 18.20 11.76
N LYS A 60 -17.12 18.39 10.80
CA LYS A 60 -17.41 18.17 9.37
C LYS A 60 -17.42 16.71 8.98
N PHE A 61 -16.44 15.93 9.46
CA PHE A 61 -16.20 14.58 8.95
C PHE A 61 -16.67 13.46 9.86
N TYR A 62 -16.75 13.69 11.19
CA TYR A 62 -17.16 12.69 12.17
C TYR A 62 -18.66 12.78 12.46
N THR A 63 -19.46 12.47 11.45
CA THR A 63 -20.92 12.52 11.50
C THR A 63 -21.54 11.20 11.10
N PRO A 64 -22.75 10.85 11.59
CA PRO A 64 -23.37 9.55 11.32
C PRO A 64 -23.55 9.24 9.83
N ASN A 65 -23.79 10.27 9.01
CA ASN A 65 -23.94 10.12 7.56
C ASN A 65 -22.61 9.98 6.80
N ASN A 66 -21.49 10.10 7.49
CA ASN A 66 -20.14 9.87 6.94
C ASN A 66 -19.42 8.71 7.64
N ALA A 67 -20.15 7.84 8.33
CA ALA A 67 -19.61 6.72 9.07
C ALA A 67 -20.39 5.44 8.80
N VAL A 68 -19.71 4.31 8.92
CA VAL A 68 -20.30 2.98 8.88
C VAL A 68 -20.12 2.32 10.25
N LEU A 69 -21.22 1.84 10.83
CA LEU A 69 -21.19 1.06 12.05
C LEU A 69 -21.50 -0.39 11.73
N VAL A 70 -20.57 -1.27 12.06
CA VAL A 70 -20.79 -2.73 11.98
C VAL A 70 -20.75 -3.30 13.39
N VAL A 71 -21.73 -4.12 13.72
CA VAL A 71 -21.79 -4.88 14.97
C VAL A 71 -21.85 -6.36 14.61
N ALA A 72 -20.85 -7.12 15.02
CA ALA A 72 -20.76 -8.55 14.78
C ALA A 72 -20.49 -9.30 16.09
N GLY A 73 -21.04 -10.51 16.23
CA GLY A 73 -20.88 -11.34 17.42
C GLY A 73 -22.18 -11.97 17.88
N ASP A 74 -22.15 -12.49 19.11
CA ASP A 74 -23.34 -13.02 19.79
C ASP A 74 -24.05 -11.90 20.54
N PHE A 75 -25.15 -11.37 19.96
CA PHE A 75 -25.92 -10.28 20.55
C PHE A 75 -27.42 -10.39 20.21
N GLU A 76 -28.25 -9.83 21.07
CA GLU A 76 -29.67 -9.69 20.85
C GLU A 76 -29.95 -8.46 19.98
N LYS A 77 -30.50 -8.70 18.76
CA LYS A 77 -30.62 -7.66 17.71
C LYS A 77 -31.52 -6.49 18.12
N THR A 78 -32.63 -6.73 18.80
CA THR A 78 -33.60 -5.70 19.19
C THR A 78 -32.96 -4.76 20.22
N LYS A 79 -32.39 -5.33 21.26
CA LYS A 79 -31.70 -4.58 22.32
C LYS A 79 -30.49 -3.79 21.80
N THR A 80 -29.73 -4.38 20.89
CA THR A 80 -28.59 -3.69 20.27
C THR A 80 -29.05 -2.49 19.43
N LYS A 81 -30.14 -2.63 18.67
CA LYS A 81 -30.73 -1.50 17.92
C LYS A 81 -31.22 -0.40 18.86
N GLU A 82 -31.84 -0.74 19.99
CA GLU A 82 -32.25 0.22 21.01
C GLU A 82 -31.04 0.99 21.56
N TRP A 83 -29.94 0.28 21.84
CA TRP A 83 -28.71 0.94 22.30
C TRP A 83 -28.08 1.83 21.23
N ILE A 84 -28.04 1.38 19.98
CA ILE A 84 -27.56 2.21 18.86
C ILE A 84 -28.42 3.47 18.77
N GLN A 85 -29.74 3.35 18.80
CA GLN A 85 -30.64 4.50 18.78
C GLN A 85 -30.46 5.41 19.99
N LYS A 86 -30.25 4.85 21.17
CA LYS A 86 -30.02 5.62 22.40
C LYS A 86 -28.73 6.42 22.35
N TYR A 87 -27.61 5.83 21.90
CA TYR A 87 -26.28 6.45 21.97
C TYR A 87 -25.91 7.23 20.73
N PHE A 88 -26.31 6.77 19.54
CA PHE A 88 -25.98 7.40 18.27
C PHE A 88 -27.15 8.20 17.66
N GLY A 89 -28.39 7.86 17.98
CA GLY A 89 -29.57 8.54 17.46
C GLY A 89 -29.65 10.05 17.77
N PRO A 90 -29.19 10.53 18.94
CA PRO A 90 -29.14 11.96 19.23
C PRO A 90 -28.08 12.75 18.46
N ILE A 91 -27.10 12.07 17.82
CA ILE A 91 -26.04 12.74 17.06
C ILE A 91 -26.65 13.28 15.76
N PRO A 92 -26.60 14.59 15.52
CA PRO A 92 -27.22 15.19 14.35
C PRO A 92 -26.51 14.74 13.06
N ARG A 93 -27.28 14.63 11.97
CA ARG A 93 -26.75 14.46 10.64
C ARG A 93 -25.88 15.67 10.28
N GLY A 94 -24.67 15.45 9.79
CA GLY A 94 -23.80 16.48 9.27
C GLY A 94 -24.12 16.85 7.82
N GLU A 95 -23.40 17.84 7.32
CA GLU A 95 -23.40 18.17 5.90
C GLU A 95 -22.88 16.98 5.07
N GLU A 96 -23.34 16.87 3.84
CA GLU A 96 -22.83 15.85 2.92
C GLU A 96 -21.39 16.14 2.52
N VAL A 97 -20.50 15.19 2.82
CA VAL A 97 -19.09 15.29 2.43
C VAL A 97 -18.94 14.95 0.95
N LYS A 98 -18.72 15.97 0.12
CA LYS A 98 -18.43 15.75 -1.28
C LYS A 98 -16.99 15.28 -1.46
N LYS A 99 -16.82 14.10 -2.07
CA LYS A 99 -15.50 13.60 -2.47
C LYS A 99 -14.93 14.51 -3.55
N GLN A 100 -13.74 15.03 -3.32
CA GLN A 100 -12.97 15.75 -4.32
C GLN A 100 -12.30 14.76 -5.28
N THR A 101 -12.34 15.03 -6.55
CA THR A 101 -11.70 14.21 -7.58
C THR A 101 -10.40 14.89 -8.03
N TYR A 102 -9.32 14.14 -7.98
CA TYR A 102 -7.99 14.57 -8.40
C TYR A 102 -7.52 13.67 -9.55
N THR A 103 -6.93 14.27 -10.56
CA THR A 103 -6.34 13.53 -11.68
C THR A 103 -4.83 13.72 -11.68
N GLU A 104 -4.12 12.63 -11.84
CA GLU A 104 -2.68 12.61 -12.00
C GLU A 104 -2.30 12.42 -13.47
N ASP A 105 -1.32 13.18 -13.92
CA ASP A 105 -0.75 12.97 -15.25
C ASP A 105 -0.03 11.62 -15.32
N PRO A 106 -0.07 10.92 -16.45
CA PRO A 106 0.68 9.69 -16.64
C PRO A 106 2.19 9.90 -16.42
N ILE A 107 2.82 8.93 -15.81
CA ILE A 107 4.30 8.88 -15.73
C ILE A 107 4.79 8.38 -17.09
N THR A 108 5.34 9.28 -17.89
CA THR A 108 5.78 9.00 -19.27
C THR A 108 7.28 8.71 -19.38
N GLN A 109 8.03 8.97 -18.33
CA GLN A 109 9.49 8.71 -18.24
C GLN A 109 9.90 8.35 -16.83
N THR A 110 11.06 7.73 -16.68
CA THR A 110 11.62 7.41 -15.36
C THR A 110 11.91 8.69 -14.58
N ILE A 111 11.34 8.76 -13.38
CA ILE A 111 11.64 9.79 -12.38
C ILE A 111 12.83 9.25 -11.56
N LYS A 112 13.89 10.04 -11.43
CA LYS A 112 15.04 9.72 -10.57
C LYS A 112 15.03 10.65 -9.37
N ALA A 113 15.18 10.08 -8.19
CA ALA A 113 15.27 10.80 -6.93
C ALA A 113 16.34 10.18 -6.03
N THR A 114 16.91 10.99 -5.17
CA THR A 114 17.85 10.55 -4.13
C THR A 114 17.38 11.12 -2.80
N TYR A 115 17.45 10.30 -1.76
CA TYR A 115 17.20 10.73 -0.39
C TYR A 115 18.37 10.30 0.50
N GLU A 116 18.92 11.24 1.27
CA GLU A 116 19.98 11.00 2.22
C GLU A 116 19.41 10.82 3.61
N ASP A 117 19.63 9.65 4.21
CA ASP A 117 19.18 9.31 5.56
C ASP A 117 20.39 9.17 6.50
N PRO A 118 20.46 10.01 7.55
CA PRO A 118 21.55 9.93 8.51
C PRO A 118 21.47 8.69 9.43
N ASN A 119 20.34 7.99 9.45
CA ASN A 119 20.11 6.87 10.36
C ASN A 119 20.46 5.52 9.75
N ILE A 120 20.89 5.47 8.49
CA ILE A 120 21.24 4.22 7.81
C ILE A 120 22.74 4.12 7.49
N GLN A 121 23.20 2.89 7.29
CA GLN A 121 24.55 2.61 6.81
C GLN A 121 24.57 1.88 5.46
N ILE A 122 23.50 1.17 5.13
CA ILE A 122 23.35 0.39 3.92
C ILE A 122 22.36 1.12 3.00
N PRO A 123 22.74 1.43 1.74
CA PRO A 123 21.81 2.04 0.81
C PRO A 123 20.67 1.08 0.45
N MET A 124 19.53 1.63 0.03
CA MET A 124 18.42 0.86 -0.52
C MET A 124 18.05 1.41 -1.90
N ILE A 125 17.80 0.53 -2.84
CA ILE A 125 17.14 0.90 -4.09
C ILE A 125 15.64 0.67 -3.97
N VAL A 126 14.86 1.64 -4.45
CA VAL A 126 13.40 1.54 -4.53
C VAL A 126 12.97 1.86 -5.96
N ALA A 127 12.20 0.96 -6.57
CA ALA A 127 11.52 1.19 -7.83
C ALA A 127 10.01 1.20 -7.59
N SER A 128 9.32 2.27 -7.97
CA SER A 128 7.88 2.38 -7.72
C SER A 128 7.12 2.72 -8.99
N TYR A 129 5.99 2.04 -9.19
CA TYR A 129 5.08 2.20 -10.31
C TYR A 129 3.73 2.70 -9.82
N ARG A 130 3.10 3.63 -10.53
CA ARG A 130 1.72 4.02 -10.23
C ARG A 130 0.78 2.95 -10.76
N THR A 131 -0.16 2.54 -9.92
CA THR A 131 -1.14 1.50 -10.23
C THR A 131 -2.56 2.06 -10.17
N PRO A 132 -3.56 1.35 -10.69
CA PRO A 132 -4.92 1.84 -10.73
C PRO A 132 -5.59 1.79 -9.34
N SER A 133 -6.81 2.30 -9.27
CA SER A 133 -7.71 2.17 -8.12
C SER A 133 -7.86 0.73 -7.67
N MET A 134 -7.90 0.52 -6.34
CA MET A 134 -8.15 -0.78 -5.71
C MET A 134 -9.45 -1.46 -6.17
N LYS A 135 -10.40 -0.69 -6.71
CA LYS A 135 -11.68 -1.21 -7.23
C LYS A 135 -11.54 -1.97 -8.55
N THR A 136 -10.41 -1.81 -9.23
CA THR A 136 -10.19 -2.42 -10.55
C THR A 136 -9.76 -3.89 -10.43
N ARG A 137 -10.08 -4.66 -11.48
CA ARG A 137 -9.58 -6.03 -11.60
C ARG A 137 -8.04 -6.06 -11.68
N ASP A 138 -7.44 -5.09 -12.37
CA ASP A 138 -5.97 -5.00 -12.51
C ASP A 138 -5.26 -4.86 -11.15
N ALA A 139 -5.87 -4.18 -10.16
CA ALA A 139 -5.31 -4.08 -8.81
C ALA A 139 -5.20 -5.46 -8.15
N ARG A 140 -6.23 -6.31 -8.29
CA ARG A 140 -6.22 -7.70 -7.78
C ARG A 140 -5.16 -8.56 -8.45
N VAL A 141 -4.97 -8.36 -9.75
CA VAL A 141 -3.88 -9.05 -10.48
C VAL A 141 -2.51 -8.60 -9.98
N LEU A 142 -2.33 -7.31 -9.68
CA LEU A 142 -1.10 -6.78 -9.10
C LEU A 142 -0.81 -7.35 -7.70
N ASP A 143 -1.83 -7.67 -6.90
CA ASP A 143 -1.66 -8.36 -5.62
C ASP A 143 -1.10 -9.77 -5.82
N LEU A 144 -1.59 -10.51 -6.82
CA LEU A 144 -1.02 -11.82 -7.17
C LEU A 144 0.42 -11.70 -7.68
N ILE A 145 0.74 -10.66 -8.48
CA ILE A 145 2.10 -10.38 -8.93
C ILE A 145 3.01 -10.09 -7.73
N SER A 146 2.53 -9.32 -6.75
CA SER A 146 3.27 -9.04 -5.51
C SER A 146 3.61 -10.32 -4.75
N SER A 147 2.61 -11.18 -4.57
CA SER A 147 2.79 -12.48 -3.92
C SER A 147 3.77 -13.38 -4.67
N TYR A 148 3.69 -13.43 -6.00
CA TYR A 148 4.62 -14.21 -6.85
C TYR A 148 6.07 -13.73 -6.71
N LEU A 149 6.28 -12.41 -6.72
CA LEU A 149 7.62 -11.83 -6.74
C LEU A 149 8.29 -11.85 -5.37
N SER A 150 7.57 -11.61 -4.26
CA SER A 150 8.25 -11.39 -2.98
C SER A 150 7.65 -12.06 -1.75
N ASP A 151 6.55 -12.81 -1.87
CA ASP A 151 5.94 -13.35 -0.67
C ASP A 151 6.55 -14.69 -0.23
N GLY A 152 7.36 -14.62 0.82
CA GLY A 152 8.08 -15.74 1.41
C GLY A 152 9.37 -16.13 0.69
N LYS A 153 10.15 -17.03 1.32
CA LYS A 153 11.47 -17.45 0.84
C LYS A 153 11.48 -18.16 -0.52
N SER A 154 10.36 -18.70 -0.95
CA SER A 154 10.21 -19.37 -2.26
C SER A 154 9.73 -18.44 -3.38
N SER A 155 9.61 -17.13 -3.11
CA SER A 155 9.27 -16.11 -4.10
C SER A 155 10.44 -15.86 -5.07
N LYS A 156 10.13 -15.32 -6.25
CA LYS A 156 11.12 -15.22 -7.33
C LYS A 156 12.28 -14.29 -7.00
N LEU A 157 12.00 -13.13 -6.45
CA LEU A 157 13.04 -12.17 -6.09
C LEU A 157 13.91 -12.71 -4.95
N TYR A 158 13.29 -13.25 -3.88
CA TYR A 158 14.04 -13.77 -2.74
C TYR A 158 14.94 -14.93 -3.18
N LYS A 159 14.37 -15.92 -3.86
CA LYS A 159 15.12 -17.11 -4.32
C LYS A 159 16.31 -16.72 -5.16
N LYS A 160 16.11 -15.89 -6.19
CA LYS A 160 17.18 -15.51 -7.13
C LYS A 160 18.24 -14.61 -6.47
N ILE A 161 17.80 -13.54 -5.80
CA ILE A 161 18.72 -12.44 -5.44
C ILE A 161 19.33 -12.65 -4.04
N VAL A 162 18.54 -13.18 -3.10
CA VAL A 162 19.02 -13.41 -1.72
C VAL A 162 19.60 -14.82 -1.58
N ASP A 163 18.89 -15.86 -2.00
CA ASP A 163 19.26 -17.25 -1.73
C ASP A 163 20.31 -17.77 -2.70
N ASP A 164 20.09 -17.67 -4.01
CA ASP A 164 20.99 -18.22 -5.03
C ASP A 164 22.21 -17.34 -5.30
N LYS A 165 21.99 -16.05 -5.59
CA LYS A 165 23.06 -15.11 -5.96
C LYS A 165 23.73 -14.41 -4.77
N LYS A 166 23.10 -14.37 -3.61
CA LYS A 166 23.60 -13.72 -2.38
C LYS A 166 23.99 -12.24 -2.59
N MET A 167 23.19 -11.54 -3.38
CA MET A 167 23.45 -10.15 -3.76
C MET A 167 22.80 -9.13 -2.84
N ALA A 168 21.75 -9.50 -2.13
CA ALA A 168 21.01 -8.62 -1.25
C ALA A 168 20.81 -9.21 0.14
N LEU A 169 20.80 -8.33 1.15
CA LEU A 169 20.39 -8.65 2.51
C LEU A 169 18.88 -8.81 2.62
N GLN A 170 18.17 -7.96 1.87
CA GLN A 170 16.71 -7.96 1.83
C GLN A 170 16.24 -7.54 0.45
N ILE A 171 15.15 -8.13 0.00
CA ILE A 171 14.45 -7.80 -1.23
C ILE A 171 12.95 -7.96 -1.01
N GLY A 172 12.15 -7.13 -1.66
CA GLY A 172 10.70 -7.25 -1.58
C GLY A 172 9.98 -6.52 -2.70
N ALA A 173 8.71 -6.88 -2.83
CA ALA A 173 7.74 -6.17 -3.64
C ALA A 173 6.44 -6.07 -2.84
N VAL A 174 5.81 -4.90 -2.87
CA VAL A 174 4.58 -4.63 -2.13
C VAL A 174 3.65 -3.73 -2.94
N GLY A 175 2.38 -4.13 -3.02
CA GLY A 175 1.31 -3.31 -3.54
C GLY A 175 0.69 -2.44 -2.45
N PHE A 176 0.52 -1.15 -2.73
CA PHE A 176 -0.28 -0.24 -1.93
C PHE A 176 -1.50 0.15 -2.74
N SER A 177 -2.55 -0.64 -2.63
CA SER A 177 -3.83 -0.37 -3.30
C SER A 177 -4.63 0.63 -2.47
N GLN A 178 -5.08 1.71 -3.11
CA GLN A 178 -5.88 2.77 -2.48
C GLN A 178 -7.08 3.12 -3.39
N GLU A 179 -7.99 3.95 -2.90
CA GLU A 179 -9.29 4.19 -3.52
C GLU A 179 -9.22 4.77 -4.94
N ASP A 180 -8.34 5.74 -5.18
CA ASP A 180 -8.24 6.42 -6.49
C ASP A 180 -7.05 5.93 -7.32
N TYR A 181 -5.91 5.74 -6.70
CA TYR A 181 -4.67 5.22 -7.29
C TYR A 181 -3.98 4.29 -6.31
N GLY A 182 -3.10 3.45 -6.80
CA GLY A 182 -2.18 2.68 -5.99
C GLY A 182 -0.72 2.94 -6.36
N MET A 183 0.16 2.24 -5.66
CA MET A 183 1.60 2.17 -5.95
C MET A 183 2.04 0.72 -5.85
N TYR A 184 2.90 0.30 -6.75
CA TYR A 184 3.61 -0.97 -6.65
C TYR A 184 5.08 -0.66 -6.40
N ILE A 185 5.63 -1.14 -5.31
CA ILE A 185 6.97 -0.79 -4.83
C ILE A 185 7.82 -2.05 -4.78
N LEU A 186 8.95 -2.03 -5.49
CA LEU A 186 10.04 -2.98 -5.31
C LEU A 186 11.17 -2.30 -4.54
N TYR A 187 11.83 -3.03 -3.65
CA TYR A 187 12.94 -2.51 -2.90
C TYR A 187 14.00 -3.59 -2.65
N GLY A 188 15.25 -3.16 -2.49
CA GLY A 188 16.33 -4.08 -2.17
C GLY A 188 17.51 -3.40 -1.49
N LEU A 189 18.05 -4.09 -0.49
CA LEU A 189 19.26 -3.70 0.23
C LEU A 189 20.42 -4.56 -0.28
N PRO A 190 21.39 -3.98 -1.00
CA PRO A 190 22.53 -4.73 -1.52
C PRO A 190 23.43 -5.25 -0.40
N MET A 191 24.02 -6.40 -0.64
CA MET A 191 25.13 -6.95 0.14
C MET A 191 26.43 -6.73 -0.63
N ALA A 192 27.42 -6.11 0.02
CA ALA A 192 28.72 -5.86 -0.61
C ALA A 192 29.32 -7.15 -1.21
N PRO A 193 29.97 -7.08 -2.38
CA PRO A 193 30.35 -5.87 -3.12
C PRO A 193 29.29 -5.31 -4.08
N ASN A 194 28.06 -5.86 -4.08
CA ASN A 194 27.02 -5.44 -5.02
C ASN A 194 26.51 -4.02 -4.70
N THR A 195 26.03 -3.34 -5.72
CA THR A 195 25.49 -1.98 -5.67
C THR A 195 23.97 -1.95 -5.75
N THR A 196 23.36 -0.80 -5.48
CA THR A 196 21.92 -0.58 -5.71
C THR A 196 21.53 -0.80 -7.19
N ALA A 197 22.41 -0.43 -8.11
CA ALA A 197 22.22 -0.63 -9.55
C ALA A 197 22.20 -2.13 -9.93
N ASP A 198 23.05 -2.94 -9.32
CA ASP A 198 23.06 -4.38 -9.54
C ASP A 198 21.76 -5.02 -9.08
N ILE A 199 21.23 -4.62 -7.91
CA ILE A 199 19.95 -5.11 -7.40
C ILE A 199 18.79 -4.68 -8.31
N LEU A 200 18.78 -3.42 -8.76
CA LEU A 200 17.76 -2.92 -9.68
C LEU A 200 17.73 -3.73 -10.98
N LYS A 201 18.90 -4.03 -11.53
CA LYS A 201 19.02 -4.86 -12.75
C LYS A 201 18.41 -6.24 -12.55
N GLU A 202 18.72 -6.91 -11.43
CA GLU A 202 18.16 -8.23 -11.12
C GLU A 202 16.63 -8.20 -10.92
N MET A 203 16.10 -7.14 -10.29
CA MET A 203 14.65 -6.92 -10.18
C MET A 203 14.03 -6.76 -11.57
N ASP A 204 14.63 -5.94 -12.43
CA ASP A 204 14.14 -5.70 -13.79
C ASP A 204 14.12 -6.97 -14.64
N GLU A 205 15.11 -7.85 -14.49
CA GLU A 205 15.11 -9.15 -15.17
C GLU A 205 13.91 -10.02 -14.76
N GLU A 206 13.53 -10.02 -13.48
CA GLU A 206 12.34 -10.77 -13.04
C GLU A 206 11.02 -10.11 -13.52
N ILE A 207 10.97 -8.77 -13.58
CA ILE A 207 9.84 -8.06 -14.19
C ILE A 207 9.71 -8.40 -15.67
N VAL A 208 10.82 -8.42 -16.43
CA VAL A 208 10.80 -8.81 -17.84
C VAL A 208 10.30 -10.24 -18.01
N LYS A 209 10.72 -11.17 -17.17
CA LYS A 209 10.24 -12.57 -17.25
C LYS A 209 8.73 -12.67 -17.08
N ILE A 210 8.14 -12.02 -16.07
CA ILE A 210 6.69 -12.07 -15.88
C ILE A 210 5.91 -11.34 -16.98
N GLN A 211 6.56 -10.43 -17.72
CA GLN A 211 5.99 -9.75 -18.88
C GLN A 211 6.06 -10.58 -20.17
N THR A 212 7.04 -11.46 -20.30
CA THR A 212 7.28 -12.28 -21.51
C THR A 212 6.70 -13.66 -21.39
N ASP A 213 6.88 -14.31 -20.26
CA ASP A 213 6.55 -15.70 -20.04
C ASP A 213 5.27 -15.85 -19.21
N LEU A 214 4.54 -16.91 -19.42
CA LEU A 214 3.49 -17.31 -18.47
C LEU A 214 4.15 -17.88 -17.22
N ILE A 215 3.66 -17.50 -16.04
CA ILE A 215 4.07 -18.16 -14.81
C ILE A 215 3.71 -19.65 -14.88
N SER A 216 4.52 -20.52 -14.24
CA SER A 216 4.27 -21.96 -14.27
C SER A 216 2.92 -22.29 -13.63
N GLU A 217 2.30 -23.39 -14.09
CA GLU A 217 1.05 -23.89 -13.50
C GLU A 217 1.20 -24.12 -11.99
N LYS A 218 2.33 -24.65 -11.56
CA LYS A 218 2.67 -24.87 -10.16
C LYS A 218 2.70 -23.56 -9.35
N ASP A 219 3.32 -22.52 -9.89
CA ASP A 219 3.37 -21.22 -9.23
C ASP A 219 1.97 -20.57 -9.18
N TYR A 220 1.23 -20.67 -10.27
CA TYR A 220 -0.15 -20.18 -10.35
C TYR A 220 -1.04 -20.85 -9.30
N GLN A 221 -1.04 -22.17 -9.22
CA GLN A 221 -1.81 -22.91 -8.21
C GLN A 221 -1.39 -22.53 -6.78
N LYS A 222 -0.07 -22.30 -6.58
CA LYS A 222 0.43 -21.82 -5.28
C LYS A 222 -0.15 -20.44 -4.91
N LEU A 223 -0.26 -19.53 -5.88
CA LEU A 223 -0.85 -18.20 -5.66
C LEU A 223 -2.33 -18.31 -5.28
N GLN A 224 -3.09 -19.14 -5.99
CA GLN A 224 -4.51 -19.39 -5.69
C GLN A 224 -4.69 -19.94 -4.27
N ASN A 225 -3.97 -21.01 -3.93
CA ASN A 225 -4.03 -21.62 -2.59
C ASN A 225 -3.64 -20.65 -1.49
N LYS A 226 -2.68 -19.76 -1.76
CA LYS A 226 -2.25 -18.75 -0.80
C LYS A 226 -3.30 -17.67 -0.60
N PHE A 227 -3.91 -17.22 -1.68
CA PHE A 227 -5.03 -16.30 -1.61
C PHE A 227 -6.17 -16.90 -0.79
N ASP A 228 -6.56 -18.15 -1.07
CA ASP A 228 -7.61 -18.86 -0.34
C ASP A 228 -7.33 -18.91 1.16
N ASN A 229 -6.10 -19.28 1.52
CA ASN A 229 -5.70 -19.34 2.92
C ASN A 229 -5.79 -17.97 3.59
N ASN A 230 -5.32 -16.91 2.94
CA ASN A 230 -5.39 -15.55 3.48
C ASN A 230 -6.84 -15.08 3.61
N TYR A 231 -7.65 -15.35 2.61
CA TYR A 231 -9.07 -14.98 2.59
C TYR A 231 -9.87 -15.68 3.70
N VAL A 232 -9.68 -17.00 3.87
CA VAL A 232 -10.32 -17.76 4.94
C VAL A 232 -9.87 -17.25 6.32
N ASN A 233 -8.56 -17.00 6.50
CA ASN A 233 -8.04 -16.49 7.76
C ASN A 233 -8.57 -15.09 8.09
N ALA A 234 -8.64 -14.19 7.12
CA ALA A 234 -9.19 -12.84 7.29
C ALA A 234 -10.68 -12.85 7.69
N ASN A 235 -11.43 -13.88 7.32
CA ASN A 235 -12.85 -14.04 7.61
C ASN A 235 -13.13 -15.08 8.71
N SER A 236 -12.11 -15.55 9.44
CA SER A 236 -12.26 -16.61 10.46
C SER A 236 -12.68 -16.07 11.83
N SER A 237 -12.56 -14.77 12.08
CA SER A 237 -12.94 -14.12 13.33
C SER A 237 -14.10 -13.16 13.15
N VAL A 238 -14.84 -12.93 14.24
CA VAL A 238 -15.93 -11.94 14.27
C VAL A 238 -15.39 -10.53 13.95
N GLU A 239 -14.22 -10.18 14.46
CA GLU A 239 -13.53 -8.92 14.18
C GLU A 239 -13.21 -8.78 12.68
N GLY A 240 -12.56 -9.79 12.09
CA GLY A 240 -12.22 -9.79 10.66
C GLY A 240 -13.43 -9.69 9.75
N ILE A 241 -14.53 -10.38 10.08
CA ILE A 241 -15.79 -10.25 9.33
C ILE A 241 -16.35 -8.82 9.43
N ALA A 242 -16.36 -8.22 10.64
CA ALA A 242 -16.84 -6.86 10.84
C ALA A 242 -16.02 -5.84 10.07
N GLU A 243 -14.69 -5.94 10.13
CA GLU A 243 -13.75 -5.06 9.42
C GLU A 243 -13.90 -5.17 7.90
N ASN A 244 -13.97 -6.40 7.38
CA ASN A 244 -14.15 -6.64 5.94
C ASN A 244 -15.51 -6.11 5.44
N LEU A 245 -16.60 -6.32 6.17
CA LEU A 245 -17.91 -5.78 5.80
C LEU A 245 -17.91 -4.25 5.78
N ALA A 246 -17.30 -3.60 6.79
CA ALA A 246 -17.16 -2.15 6.83
C ALA A 246 -16.33 -1.63 5.66
N SER A 247 -15.19 -2.28 5.37
CA SER A 247 -14.28 -1.92 4.29
C SER A 247 -14.91 -2.10 2.91
N TYR A 248 -15.58 -3.21 2.66
CA TYR A 248 -16.26 -3.45 1.38
C TYR A 248 -17.39 -2.44 1.15
N TYR A 249 -18.17 -2.13 2.19
CA TYR A 249 -19.20 -1.11 2.07
C TYR A 249 -18.61 0.28 1.80
N LEU A 250 -17.63 0.69 2.59
CA LEU A 250 -17.07 2.04 2.56
C LEU A 250 -16.24 2.30 1.31
N LEU A 251 -15.36 1.36 0.96
CA LEU A 251 -14.36 1.56 -0.08
C LEU A 251 -14.83 1.08 -1.46
N TYR A 252 -15.64 0.03 -1.52
CA TYR A 252 -16.11 -0.55 -2.78
C TYR A 252 -17.59 -0.27 -3.07
N GLY A 253 -18.39 0.03 -2.04
CA GLY A 253 -19.83 0.19 -2.16
C GLY A 253 -20.59 -1.13 -2.34
N ASP A 254 -19.93 -2.26 -2.11
CA ASP A 254 -20.49 -3.59 -2.30
C ASP A 254 -20.06 -4.55 -1.18
N ILE A 255 -20.93 -4.77 -0.21
CA ILE A 255 -20.69 -5.72 0.90
C ILE A 255 -20.65 -7.18 0.45
N ASN A 256 -21.22 -7.51 -0.70
CA ASN A 256 -21.26 -8.89 -1.19
C ASN A 256 -19.86 -9.38 -1.64
N LEU A 257 -18.90 -8.50 -1.79
CA LEU A 257 -17.50 -8.88 -2.02
C LEU A 257 -16.98 -9.84 -0.95
N ILE A 258 -17.49 -9.80 0.28
CA ILE A 258 -17.17 -10.80 1.32
C ILE A 258 -17.55 -12.24 0.91
N ASN A 259 -18.41 -12.43 -0.07
CA ASN A 259 -18.78 -13.74 -0.59
C ASN A 259 -18.16 -14.04 -1.96
N THR A 260 -17.86 -13.01 -2.75
CA THR A 260 -17.53 -13.17 -4.18
C THR A 260 -16.08 -12.83 -4.53
N GLU A 261 -15.31 -12.21 -3.61
CA GLU A 261 -13.92 -11.83 -3.87
C GLU A 261 -13.05 -13.05 -4.22
N ILE A 262 -13.32 -14.20 -3.58
CA ILE A 262 -12.60 -15.45 -3.85
C ILE A 262 -12.80 -15.90 -5.31
N ASP A 263 -14.02 -15.81 -5.85
CA ASP A 263 -14.32 -16.17 -7.22
C ASP A 263 -13.65 -15.24 -8.22
N ILE A 264 -13.56 -13.94 -7.86
CA ILE A 264 -12.86 -12.94 -8.69
C ILE A 264 -11.38 -13.32 -8.81
N TYR A 265 -10.70 -13.63 -7.70
CA TYR A 265 -9.30 -14.04 -7.73
C TYR A 265 -9.08 -15.37 -8.46
N HIS A 266 -9.96 -16.35 -8.29
CA HIS A 266 -9.91 -17.64 -9.01
C HIS A 266 -10.11 -17.47 -10.52
N SER A 267 -10.83 -16.44 -10.94
CA SER A 267 -11.04 -16.15 -12.36
C SER A 267 -9.87 -15.45 -13.05
N ILE A 268 -8.84 -14.99 -12.30
CA ILE A 268 -7.66 -14.35 -12.87
C ILE A 268 -6.79 -15.40 -13.55
N THR A 269 -6.44 -15.18 -14.81
CA THR A 269 -5.63 -16.13 -15.60
C THR A 269 -4.14 -15.78 -15.59
N ARG A 270 -3.30 -16.73 -15.99
CA ARG A 270 -1.87 -16.49 -16.16
C ARG A 270 -1.56 -15.48 -17.25
N GLU A 271 -2.38 -15.43 -18.28
CA GLU A 271 -2.34 -14.45 -19.36
C GLU A 271 -2.61 -13.04 -18.83
N GLU A 272 -3.64 -12.87 -17.98
CA GLU A 272 -3.93 -11.57 -17.33
C GLU A 272 -2.78 -11.12 -16.45
N ILE A 273 -2.14 -12.01 -15.68
CA ILE A 273 -0.97 -11.71 -14.87
C ILE A 273 0.14 -11.10 -15.74
N ARG A 274 0.44 -11.73 -16.88
CA ARG A 274 1.43 -11.24 -17.84
C ARG A 274 1.05 -9.89 -18.45
N GLU A 275 -0.19 -9.73 -18.91
CA GLU A 275 -0.63 -8.49 -19.56
C GLU A 275 -0.71 -7.31 -18.58
N VAL A 276 -1.13 -7.55 -17.34
CA VAL A 276 -1.14 -6.51 -16.29
C VAL A 276 0.30 -6.13 -15.88
N ALA A 277 1.22 -7.10 -15.81
CA ALA A 277 2.64 -6.81 -15.61
C ALA A 277 3.20 -5.91 -16.73
N LYS A 278 2.89 -6.18 -18.00
CA LYS A 278 3.27 -5.30 -19.12
C LYS A 278 2.69 -3.90 -19.00
N LYS A 279 1.43 -3.80 -18.60
CA LYS A 279 0.70 -2.55 -18.53
C LYS A 279 1.24 -1.60 -17.44
N TYR A 280 1.57 -2.12 -16.28
CA TYR A 280 1.89 -1.29 -15.11
C TYR A 280 3.36 -1.30 -14.69
N LEU A 281 4.11 -2.36 -14.96
CA LEU A 281 5.49 -2.50 -14.50
C LEU A 281 6.52 -2.09 -15.58
N ASN A 282 6.25 -1.00 -16.32
CA ASN A 282 7.15 -0.51 -17.35
C ASN A 282 8.37 0.20 -16.72
N PRO A 283 9.60 -0.28 -16.94
CA PRO A 283 10.81 0.30 -16.34
C PRO A 283 11.09 1.75 -16.79
N ASN A 284 10.50 2.20 -17.91
CA ASN A 284 10.64 3.57 -18.39
C ASN A 284 9.58 4.53 -17.84
N GLN A 285 8.63 4.05 -17.03
CA GLN A 285 7.49 4.81 -16.50
C GLN A 285 7.36 4.59 -14.99
N ARG A 286 8.42 4.83 -14.25
CA ARG A 286 8.50 4.57 -12.81
C ARG A 286 9.32 5.62 -12.07
N LEU A 287 9.25 5.59 -10.74
CA LEU A 287 10.23 6.22 -9.87
C LEU A 287 11.38 5.24 -9.60
N ILE A 288 12.61 5.72 -9.69
CA ILE A 288 13.79 5.11 -9.09
C ILE A 288 14.25 6.04 -7.99
N LEU A 289 14.24 5.56 -6.75
CA LEU A 289 14.70 6.30 -5.58
C LEU A 289 15.95 5.59 -5.01
N ASP A 290 17.08 6.27 -5.11
CA ASP A 290 18.29 5.90 -4.40
C ASP A 290 18.23 6.44 -2.97
N TYR A 291 18.00 5.56 -2.02
CA TYR A 291 17.93 5.89 -0.60
C TYR A 291 19.29 5.57 0.02
N ILE A 292 20.07 6.60 0.33
CA ILE A 292 21.50 6.48 0.64
C ILE A 292 21.83 7.01 2.03
N PRO A 293 22.89 6.49 2.66
CA PRO A 293 23.44 7.10 3.88
C PRO A 293 23.89 8.54 3.63
N THR A 294 23.64 9.43 4.58
CA THR A 294 24.24 10.77 4.53
C THR A 294 25.76 10.65 4.55
N PRO A 295 26.49 11.28 3.62
CA PRO A 295 27.94 11.26 3.61
C PRO A 295 28.50 11.78 4.94
N LYS A 296 29.40 11.02 5.58
CA LYS A 296 30.12 11.54 6.76
C LYS A 296 30.96 12.74 6.33
N SER A 297 30.74 13.89 6.95
CA SER A 297 31.67 15.01 6.79
C SER A 297 33.06 14.52 7.14
N GLN A 298 34.01 14.58 6.19
CA GLN A 298 35.39 14.34 6.48
C GLN A 298 35.85 15.54 7.35
N ASN A 299 35.93 15.30 8.66
CA ASN A 299 36.60 16.18 9.60
C ASN A 299 38.09 15.91 9.55
#